data_51b0cfeb1a218e7f06015e4ed9b9e4d1
#
_entry.id   51b0cfeb1a218e7f06015e4ed9b9e4d1
#
_cell.length_a   1.000
_cell.length_b   1.000
_cell.length_c   1.000
_cell.angle_alpha   90.00
_cell.angle_beta   90.00
_cell.angle_gamma   90.00
#
_symmetry.space_group_name_H-M   'P 1'
#
loop_
_entity.id
_entity.type
_entity.pdbx_description
1 polymer ?
#
loop_
_entity_poly.entity_id
_entity_poly.type
_entity_poly.pdbx_seq_one_letter_code
_entity_poly.pdbx_strand_id
1 'polypeptide(L)'
;NKANGTDYTLYPADKVTFANDGLFAAAGRNVELTVEMTVEAAEGLAAGRGYLIPVALEADGGILKESHCFYVVKDMTSMPTCYKGDDLPKGFLFFEVNDVNPLNALTFELEDGRLLWDVVCLFSGNINHHADRNAPFLSLNPQTQYWMDNNEAFIQPLRKRGIKVIMCVLGNHDQSGVAQLSDYGCQMFAKELATFCETYNIDGVCFDDEYSNAPDLSNPYY
;
A
#
# COMPACT_ATOMS: atom_id res chain seq x y z
N ASN A 1 20.14 -0.73 -15.79
CA ASN A 1 19.33 -1.54 -16.72
C ASN A 1 19.90 -2.95 -16.92
N LYS A 2 21.14 -3.09 -17.32
CA LYS A 2 21.73 -4.41 -17.63
C LYS A 2 21.77 -5.37 -16.43
N ALA A 3 21.96 -4.85 -15.23
CA ALA A 3 22.05 -5.69 -14.01
C ALA A 3 20.73 -6.42 -13.68
N ASN A 4 19.58 -5.84 -14.06
CA ASN A 4 18.25 -6.37 -13.75
C ASN A 4 17.55 -6.99 -14.97
N GLY A 5 18.24 -7.13 -16.11
CA GLY A 5 17.69 -7.68 -17.35
C GLY A 5 16.56 -6.84 -17.98
N THR A 6 16.35 -5.62 -17.51
CA THR A 6 15.28 -4.75 -17.96
C THR A 6 15.86 -3.57 -18.74
N ASP A 7 15.32 -3.29 -19.91
CA ASP A 7 15.73 -2.18 -20.75
C ASP A 7 14.67 -1.06 -20.68
N TYR A 8 14.82 -0.17 -19.69
CA TYR A 8 13.93 0.99 -19.55
C TYR A 8 14.31 2.10 -20.50
N THR A 9 13.32 2.67 -21.15
CA THR A 9 13.45 3.95 -21.86
C THR A 9 13.51 5.08 -20.84
N LEU A 10 14.32 6.09 -21.09
CA LEU A 10 14.37 7.26 -20.21
C LEU A 10 13.05 8.06 -20.29
N TYR A 11 12.60 8.56 -19.16
CA TYR A 11 11.51 9.52 -19.10
C TYR A 11 11.98 10.86 -19.68
N PRO A 12 11.12 11.65 -20.37
CA PRO A 12 11.49 12.96 -20.91
C PRO A 12 12.01 13.89 -19.80
N ALA A 13 13.24 14.35 -19.96
CA ALA A 13 13.91 15.16 -18.93
C ALA A 13 13.26 16.54 -18.71
N ASP A 14 12.63 17.10 -19.75
CA ASP A 14 11.88 18.35 -19.69
C ASP A 14 10.58 18.27 -18.87
N LYS A 15 10.18 17.07 -18.49
CA LYS A 15 9.01 16.76 -17.64
C LYS A 15 9.37 16.49 -16.18
N VAL A 16 10.64 16.63 -15.83
CA VAL A 16 11.13 16.40 -14.46
C VAL A 16 11.76 17.70 -13.95
N THR A 17 11.24 18.22 -12.87
CA THR A 17 11.76 19.42 -12.23
C THR A 17 12.07 19.17 -10.76
N PHE A 18 13.05 19.89 -10.25
CA PHE A 18 13.42 19.84 -8.83
C PHE A 18 13.17 21.19 -8.17
N ALA A 19 12.74 21.17 -6.92
CA ALA A 19 12.66 22.38 -6.11
C ALA A 19 14.04 23.08 -6.08
N ASN A 20 14.06 24.41 -6.14
CA ASN A 20 15.26 25.24 -6.19
C ASN A 20 16.23 24.88 -7.33
N ASP A 21 15.70 24.45 -8.49
CA ASP A 21 16.49 24.00 -9.64
C ASP A 21 17.50 22.89 -9.29
N GLY A 22 17.21 22.11 -8.24
CA GLY A 22 18.10 21.06 -7.74
C GLY A 22 19.35 21.58 -7.02
N LEU A 23 19.39 22.86 -6.63
CA LEU A 23 20.55 23.46 -5.95
C LEU A 23 20.38 23.40 -4.43
N PHE A 24 21.35 22.84 -3.76
CA PHE A 24 21.39 22.71 -2.30
C PHE A 24 22.71 23.20 -1.76
N ALA A 25 22.66 23.93 -0.65
CA ALA A 25 23.83 24.26 0.15
C ALA A 25 23.86 23.35 1.39
N ALA A 26 24.80 22.44 1.45
CA ALA A 26 25.02 21.61 2.63
C ALA A 26 26.22 22.17 3.42
N ALA A 27 26.02 22.45 4.71
CA ALA A 27 27.08 22.85 5.62
C ALA A 27 27.18 21.85 6.78
N GLY A 28 28.31 21.19 6.90
CA GLY A 28 28.59 20.26 7.99
C GLY A 28 28.75 18.80 7.56
N ARG A 29 28.96 17.93 8.55
CA ARG A 29 29.06 16.48 8.34
C ARG A 29 27.70 15.86 8.60
N ASN A 30 27.31 14.87 7.76
CA ASN A 30 26.05 14.11 7.88
C ASN A 30 24.80 15.02 7.84
N VAL A 31 24.63 15.76 6.76
CA VAL A 31 23.46 16.60 6.52
C VAL A 31 22.41 15.76 5.81
N GLU A 32 21.21 15.68 6.35
CA GLU A 32 20.04 15.12 5.67
C GLU A 32 19.43 16.20 4.78
N LEU A 33 19.27 15.89 3.50
CA LEU A 33 18.66 16.77 2.52
C LEU A 33 17.38 16.13 1.98
N THR A 34 16.26 16.83 2.10
CA THR A 34 15.01 16.47 1.43
C THR A 34 14.95 17.21 0.10
N VAL A 35 14.83 16.45 -0.98
CA VAL A 35 14.73 16.97 -2.35
C VAL A 35 13.34 16.70 -2.89
N GLU A 36 12.61 17.76 -3.20
CA GLU A 36 11.31 17.65 -3.85
C GLU A 36 11.49 17.57 -5.36
N MET A 37 10.96 16.52 -5.97
CA MET A 37 10.94 16.29 -7.40
C MET A 37 9.50 16.26 -7.91
N THR A 38 9.20 17.06 -8.91
CA THR A 38 7.93 17.05 -9.63
C THR A 38 8.08 16.36 -10.97
N VAL A 39 7.19 15.40 -11.25
CA VAL A 39 7.13 14.69 -12.52
C VAL A 39 5.80 15.03 -13.20
N GLU A 40 5.88 15.77 -14.32
CA GLU A 40 4.70 16.09 -15.12
C GLU A 40 4.35 14.95 -16.08
N ALA A 41 3.09 14.84 -16.46
CA ALA A 41 2.66 13.90 -17.49
C ALA A 41 3.34 14.20 -18.84
N ALA A 42 3.85 13.18 -19.50
CA ALA A 42 4.43 13.27 -20.82
C ALA A 42 3.51 12.62 -21.86
N GLU A 43 3.40 13.24 -23.04
CA GLU A 43 2.66 12.70 -24.16
C GLU A 43 3.43 11.58 -24.86
N GLY A 44 2.71 10.64 -25.49
CA GLY A 44 3.29 9.59 -26.31
C GLY A 44 3.94 8.45 -25.52
N LEU A 45 3.71 8.38 -24.21
CA LEU A 45 4.14 7.24 -23.41
C LEU A 45 3.27 6.01 -23.75
N ALA A 46 3.92 4.85 -23.88
CA ALA A 46 3.19 3.60 -24.05
C ALA A 46 2.56 3.17 -22.72
N ALA A 47 1.28 2.83 -22.78
CA ALA A 47 0.52 2.36 -21.63
C ALA A 47 1.20 1.18 -20.91
N GLY A 48 1.30 1.27 -19.59
CA GLY A 48 1.87 0.24 -18.73
C GLY A 48 3.39 0.05 -18.86
N ARG A 49 4.05 0.71 -19.83
CA ARG A 49 5.51 0.64 -19.98
C ARG A 49 6.20 1.45 -18.90
N GLY A 50 7.25 0.88 -18.32
CA GLY A 50 8.09 1.60 -17.35
C GLY A 50 9.09 2.54 -18.05
N TYR A 51 9.19 3.74 -17.56
CA TYR A 51 10.17 4.75 -17.98
C TYR A 51 11.06 5.11 -16.80
N LEU A 52 12.36 5.27 -17.02
CA LEU A 52 13.35 5.48 -15.98
C LEU A 52 13.70 6.96 -15.83
N ILE A 53 13.68 7.45 -14.61
CA ILE A 53 14.27 8.75 -14.22
C ILE A 53 15.48 8.42 -13.34
N PRO A 54 16.70 8.49 -13.88
CA PRO A 54 17.91 8.39 -13.08
C PRO A 54 18.19 9.75 -12.43
N VAL A 55 18.42 9.76 -11.12
CA VAL A 55 18.77 10.95 -10.36
C VAL A 55 20.08 10.68 -9.62
N ALA A 56 20.97 11.66 -9.61
CA ALA A 56 22.21 11.60 -8.84
C ALA A 56 22.57 12.99 -8.33
N LEU A 57 23.34 13.06 -7.27
CA LEU A 57 23.92 14.32 -6.78
C LEU A 57 25.21 14.61 -7.52
N GLU A 58 25.41 15.89 -7.85
CA GLU A 58 26.66 16.43 -8.36
C GLU A 58 27.30 17.34 -7.32
N ALA A 59 28.59 17.17 -7.05
CA ALA A 59 29.37 18.01 -6.18
C ALA A 59 30.79 18.16 -6.74
N ASP A 60 31.39 19.32 -6.58
CA ASP A 60 32.76 19.61 -7.01
C ASP A 60 33.05 19.28 -8.51
N GLY A 61 32.02 19.42 -9.35
CA GLY A 61 32.11 19.17 -10.80
C GLY A 61 32.07 17.68 -11.19
N GLY A 62 31.62 16.81 -10.32
CA GLY A 62 31.45 15.39 -10.63
C GLY A 62 30.24 14.74 -9.96
N ILE A 63 29.74 13.68 -10.60
CA ILE A 63 28.63 12.89 -10.08
C ILE A 63 29.10 11.99 -8.95
N LEU A 64 28.43 12.06 -7.81
CA LEU A 64 28.66 11.18 -6.66
C LEU A 64 28.07 9.80 -6.95
N LYS A 65 28.90 8.79 -7.15
CA LYS A 65 28.47 7.44 -7.57
C LYS A 65 27.51 6.76 -6.56
N GLU A 66 27.66 7.04 -5.29
CA GLU A 66 26.85 6.47 -4.20
C GLU A 66 25.47 7.14 -4.08
N SER A 67 25.24 8.23 -4.80
CA SER A 67 23.99 9.01 -4.73
C SER A 67 22.97 8.65 -5.81
N HIS A 68 23.23 7.62 -6.62
CA HIS A 68 22.30 7.25 -7.69
C HIS A 68 20.99 6.68 -7.14
N CYS A 69 19.90 7.34 -7.51
CA CYS A 69 18.53 6.88 -7.32
C CYS A 69 17.88 6.63 -8.68
N PHE A 70 17.01 5.64 -8.75
CA PHE A 70 16.29 5.29 -9.97
C PHE A 70 14.80 5.22 -9.69
N TYR A 71 14.03 6.09 -10.33
CA TYR A 71 12.57 6.08 -10.26
C TYR A 71 12.00 5.50 -11.55
N VAL A 72 11.00 4.63 -11.41
CA VAL A 72 10.28 4.08 -12.55
C VAL A 72 8.89 4.70 -12.61
N VAL A 73 8.60 5.39 -13.70
CA VAL A 73 7.31 6.01 -13.96
C VAL A 73 6.54 5.16 -14.96
N LYS A 74 5.28 4.89 -14.68
CA LYS A 74 4.36 4.21 -15.59
C LYS A 74 3.11 5.06 -15.79
N ASP A 75 2.62 5.14 -17.04
CA ASP A 75 1.28 5.63 -17.30
C ASP A 75 0.27 4.54 -16.90
N MET A 76 -0.44 4.82 -15.82
CA MET A 76 -1.45 3.90 -15.28
C MET A 76 -2.87 4.20 -15.77
N THR A 77 -3.10 5.29 -16.52
CA THR A 77 -4.44 5.72 -16.92
C THR A 77 -5.09 4.78 -17.93
N SER A 78 -4.29 4.13 -18.74
CA SER A 78 -4.70 3.19 -19.78
C SER A 78 -4.44 1.71 -19.41
N MET A 79 -4.03 1.42 -18.19
CA MET A 79 -3.87 0.02 -17.75
C MET A 79 -5.22 -0.67 -17.63
N PRO A 80 -5.27 -1.96 -17.98
CA PRO A 80 -6.48 -2.74 -17.84
C PRO A 80 -7.00 -2.76 -16.40
N THR A 81 -8.29 -2.92 -16.25
CA THR A 81 -8.95 -3.12 -14.97
C THR A 81 -9.09 -4.60 -14.63
N CYS A 82 -9.51 -4.92 -13.42
CA CYS A 82 -9.83 -6.29 -13.03
C CYS A 82 -11.21 -6.76 -13.48
N TYR A 83 -12.04 -5.90 -14.06
CA TYR A 83 -13.42 -6.26 -14.44
C TYR A 83 -13.47 -7.36 -15.50
N LYS A 84 -14.01 -8.51 -15.13
CA LYS A 84 -14.10 -9.72 -15.96
C LYS A 84 -15.52 -10.05 -16.42
N GLY A 85 -16.50 -9.19 -16.10
CA GLY A 85 -17.93 -9.50 -16.25
C GLY A 85 -18.46 -10.26 -15.02
N ASP A 86 -19.76 -10.48 -15.01
CA ASP A 86 -20.44 -11.06 -13.84
C ASP A 86 -20.34 -12.60 -13.81
N ASP A 87 -20.14 -13.23 -14.96
CA ASP A 87 -20.16 -14.68 -15.11
C ASP A 87 -18.79 -15.35 -14.95
N LEU A 88 -17.72 -14.59 -14.80
CA LEU A 88 -16.37 -15.14 -14.66
C LEU A 88 -15.94 -15.23 -13.18
N PRO A 89 -15.10 -16.23 -12.85
CA PRO A 89 -14.53 -16.35 -11.52
C PRO A 89 -13.81 -15.07 -11.08
N LYS A 90 -13.96 -14.74 -9.81
CA LYS A 90 -13.28 -13.60 -9.20
C LYS A 90 -12.00 -14.08 -8.51
N GLY A 91 -10.91 -13.34 -8.73
CA GLY A 91 -9.64 -13.56 -8.07
C GLY A 91 -9.59 -12.86 -6.71
N PHE A 92 -9.32 -13.62 -5.66
CA PHE A 92 -9.14 -13.08 -4.30
C PHE A 92 -7.72 -13.41 -3.84
N LEU A 93 -6.94 -12.38 -3.47
CA LEU A 93 -5.57 -12.51 -3.01
C LEU A 93 -5.47 -12.15 -1.53
N PHE A 94 -5.08 -13.10 -0.68
CA PHE A 94 -4.53 -12.79 0.63
C PHE A 94 -3.08 -12.33 0.46
N PHE A 95 -2.82 -11.10 0.83
CA PHE A 95 -1.55 -10.45 0.59
C PHE A 95 -0.78 -10.30 1.91
N GLU A 96 0.25 -11.12 2.09
CA GLU A 96 1.15 -11.04 3.24
C GLU A 96 1.87 -9.70 3.28
N VAL A 97 1.72 -8.98 4.39
CA VAL A 97 2.24 -7.60 4.51
C VAL A 97 3.74 -7.51 4.78
N ASN A 98 4.44 -8.62 4.93
CA ASN A 98 5.86 -8.65 5.29
C ASN A 98 6.75 -8.35 4.09
N ASP A 99 7.43 -7.20 4.09
CA ASP A 99 8.46 -6.80 3.12
C ASP A 99 8.07 -6.85 1.62
N VAL A 100 6.77 -6.90 1.33
CA VAL A 100 6.25 -7.01 -0.05
C VAL A 100 5.44 -5.78 -0.41
N ASN A 101 5.65 -5.24 -1.60
CA ASN A 101 4.93 -4.07 -2.07
C ASN A 101 3.52 -4.44 -2.57
N PRO A 102 2.43 -3.85 -2.04
CA PRO A 102 1.06 -4.12 -2.49
C PRO A 102 0.84 -3.93 -3.99
N LEU A 103 1.59 -3.03 -4.62
CA LEU A 103 1.51 -2.79 -6.06
C LEU A 103 1.92 -4.01 -6.91
N ASN A 104 2.59 -5.01 -6.33
CA ASN A 104 2.87 -6.26 -7.01
C ASN A 104 1.59 -6.97 -7.48
N ALA A 105 0.45 -6.75 -6.82
CA ALA A 105 -0.83 -7.29 -7.28
C ALA A 105 -1.23 -6.81 -8.68
N LEU A 106 -0.73 -5.65 -9.12
CA LEU A 106 -0.96 -5.11 -10.47
C LEU A 106 -0.11 -5.78 -11.55
N THR A 107 0.80 -6.65 -11.21
CA THR A 107 1.67 -7.34 -12.18
C THR A 107 1.09 -8.66 -12.70
N PHE A 108 -0.02 -9.10 -12.11
CA PHE A 108 -0.70 -10.34 -12.50
C PHE A 108 -1.79 -10.04 -13.52
N GLU A 109 -1.51 -10.35 -14.78
CA GLU A 109 -2.39 -10.12 -15.91
C GLU A 109 -2.84 -11.44 -16.53
N LEU A 110 -4.07 -11.47 -17.02
CA LEU A 110 -4.62 -12.54 -17.85
C LEU A 110 -4.12 -12.39 -19.29
N GLU A 111 -4.30 -13.42 -20.11
CA GLU A 111 -3.89 -13.40 -21.54
C GLU A 111 -4.53 -12.27 -22.34
N ASP A 112 -5.71 -11.82 -21.94
CA ASP A 112 -6.43 -10.71 -22.56
C ASP A 112 -6.05 -9.34 -21.99
N GLY A 113 -5.06 -9.28 -21.12
CA GLY A 113 -4.54 -8.06 -20.51
C GLY A 113 -5.31 -7.57 -19.28
N ARG A 114 -6.41 -8.21 -18.89
CA ARG A 114 -7.11 -7.84 -17.65
C ARG A 114 -6.35 -8.29 -16.42
N LEU A 115 -6.53 -7.57 -15.30
CA LEU A 115 -5.88 -7.94 -14.04
C LEU A 115 -6.52 -9.21 -13.44
N LEU A 116 -5.68 -10.08 -12.88
CA LEU A 116 -6.10 -11.35 -12.30
C LEU A 116 -6.94 -11.17 -11.02
N TRP A 117 -6.55 -10.22 -10.16
CA TRP A 117 -7.14 -10.04 -8.85
C TRP A 117 -8.29 -9.05 -8.86
N ASP A 118 -9.43 -9.43 -8.31
CA ASP A 118 -10.60 -8.57 -8.10
C ASP A 118 -10.61 -7.99 -6.68
N VAL A 119 -10.03 -8.74 -5.73
CA VAL A 119 -9.92 -8.35 -4.33
C VAL A 119 -8.50 -8.62 -3.86
N VAL A 120 -7.91 -7.65 -3.17
CA VAL A 120 -6.66 -7.79 -2.42
C VAL A 120 -6.98 -7.59 -0.95
N CYS A 121 -6.76 -8.63 -0.17
CA CYS A 121 -6.93 -8.64 1.27
C CYS A 121 -5.56 -8.48 1.92
N LEU A 122 -5.33 -7.35 2.58
CA LEU A 122 -4.09 -7.06 3.28
C LEU A 122 -4.03 -7.89 4.57
N PHE A 123 -3.08 -8.80 4.67
CA PHE A 123 -2.94 -9.71 5.79
C PHE A 123 -1.71 -9.32 6.64
N SER A 124 -1.88 -8.71 7.86
CA SER A 124 -3.16 -8.40 8.47
C SER A 124 -3.06 -7.22 9.43
N GLY A 125 -4.20 -6.65 9.80
CA GLY A 125 -4.39 -5.99 11.08
C GLY A 125 -4.86 -7.03 12.13
N ASN A 126 -4.86 -6.66 13.40
CA ASN A 126 -5.23 -7.57 14.48
C ASN A 126 -6.34 -6.99 15.37
N ILE A 127 -7.25 -7.83 15.82
CA ILE A 127 -8.08 -7.50 16.98
C ILE A 127 -7.28 -7.77 18.25
N ASN A 128 -6.98 -6.72 19.01
CA ASN A 128 -6.23 -6.79 20.26
C ASN A 128 -7.06 -6.26 21.41
N HIS A 129 -6.65 -6.59 22.64
CA HIS A 129 -7.22 -6.07 23.88
C HIS A 129 -6.45 -4.83 24.36
N HIS A 130 -7.15 -3.72 24.54
CA HIS A 130 -6.58 -2.51 25.12
C HIS A 130 -6.76 -2.53 26.65
N ALA A 131 -5.68 -2.75 27.39
CA ALA A 131 -5.73 -2.95 28.84
C ALA A 131 -6.41 -1.79 29.60
N ASP A 132 -6.04 -0.53 29.32
CA ASP A 132 -6.58 0.63 30.04
C ASP A 132 -8.06 0.91 29.76
N ARG A 133 -8.54 0.59 28.55
CA ARG A 133 -9.94 0.73 28.15
C ARG A 133 -10.76 -0.52 28.41
N ASN A 134 -10.08 -1.62 28.73
CA ASN A 134 -10.67 -2.95 28.90
C ASN A 134 -11.59 -3.34 27.72
N ALA A 135 -11.15 -3.09 26.48
CA ALA A 135 -11.94 -3.14 25.27
C ALA A 135 -11.14 -3.69 24.07
N PRO A 136 -11.80 -4.33 23.11
CA PRO A 136 -11.15 -4.67 21.83
C PRO A 136 -10.81 -3.43 21.04
N PHE A 137 -9.77 -3.50 20.21
CA PHE A 137 -9.41 -2.46 19.25
C PHE A 137 -8.68 -3.05 18.04
N LEU A 138 -8.69 -2.32 16.92
CA LEU A 138 -7.91 -2.65 15.73
C LEU A 138 -6.46 -2.20 15.92
N SER A 139 -5.54 -3.14 15.90
CA SER A 139 -4.09 -2.91 15.96
C SER A 139 -3.45 -3.18 14.61
N LEU A 140 -2.57 -2.30 14.15
CA LEU A 140 -1.78 -2.49 12.95
C LEU A 140 -0.31 -2.68 13.33
N ASN A 141 0.37 -3.60 12.65
CA ASN A 141 1.81 -3.68 12.75
C ASN A 141 2.47 -2.51 11.98
N PRO A 142 3.77 -2.23 12.20
CA PRO A 142 4.44 -1.08 11.58
C PRO A 142 4.39 -1.08 10.04
N GLN A 143 4.47 -2.23 9.38
CA GLN A 143 4.41 -2.32 7.92
C GLN A 143 3.01 -1.99 7.40
N THR A 144 1.98 -2.57 8.00
CA THR A 144 0.58 -2.28 7.65
C THR A 144 0.25 -0.82 7.90
N GLN A 145 0.69 -0.27 9.04
CA GLN A 145 0.51 1.14 9.35
C GLN A 145 1.20 2.03 8.31
N TYR A 146 2.43 1.69 7.92
CA TYR A 146 3.14 2.43 6.88
C TYR A 146 2.37 2.48 5.55
N TRP A 147 1.73 1.39 5.13
CA TRP A 147 0.92 1.40 3.91
C TRP A 147 -0.35 2.23 4.07
N MET A 148 -0.96 2.19 5.24
CA MET A 148 -2.13 3.04 5.52
C MET A 148 -1.75 4.52 5.52
N ASP A 149 -0.64 4.89 6.14
CA ASP A 149 -0.15 6.28 6.18
C ASP A 149 0.29 6.78 4.79
N ASN A 150 0.77 5.88 3.93
CA ASN A 150 1.14 6.18 2.55
C ASN A 150 0.12 5.63 1.54
N ASN A 151 -1.13 5.67 1.89
CA ASN A 151 -2.26 5.06 1.21
C ASN A 151 -2.35 5.44 -0.28
N GLU A 152 -2.18 6.72 -0.62
CA GLU A 152 -2.22 7.21 -2.00
C GLU A 152 -1.15 6.56 -2.90
N ALA A 153 -0.02 6.18 -2.33
CA ALA A 153 1.07 5.56 -3.08
C ALA A 153 0.90 4.04 -3.23
N PHE A 154 0.35 3.35 -2.22
CA PHE A 154 0.36 1.89 -2.17
C PHE A 154 -1.01 1.24 -2.35
N ILE A 155 -2.09 1.90 -1.93
CA ILE A 155 -3.43 1.32 -1.89
C ILE A 155 -4.32 1.87 -3.01
N GLN A 156 -4.38 3.20 -3.17
CA GLN A 156 -5.26 3.81 -4.16
C GLN A 156 -4.93 3.44 -5.61
N PRO A 157 -3.68 3.15 -6.02
CA PRO A 157 -3.41 2.63 -7.35
C PRO A 157 -4.12 1.30 -7.66
N LEU A 158 -4.26 0.40 -6.68
CA LEU A 158 -5.04 -0.84 -6.81
C LEU A 158 -6.51 -0.51 -7.06
N ARG A 159 -7.09 0.34 -6.22
CA ARG A 159 -8.51 0.72 -6.31
C ARG A 159 -8.83 1.47 -7.61
N LYS A 160 -7.92 2.31 -8.10
CA LYS A 160 -8.05 2.98 -9.42
C LYS A 160 -8.11 1.99 -10.60
N ARG A 161 -7.72 0.72 -10.38
CA ARG A 161 -7.83 -0.40 -11.35
C ARG A 161 -9.07 -1.27 -11.12
N GLY A 162 -9.95 -0.88 -10.22
CA GLY A 162 -11.16 -1.61 -9.89
C GLY A 162 -10.94 -2.74 -8.87
N ILE A 163 -9.71 -2.98 -8.42
CA ILE A 163 -9.42 -3.96 -7.38
C ILE A 163 -9.98 -3.44 -6.06
N LYS A 164 -10.78 -4.24 -5.39
CA LYS A 164 -11.20 -3.93 -4.01
C LYS A 164 -10.07 -4.24 -3.06
N VAL A 165 -9.76 -3.30 -2.18
CA VAL A 165 -8.74 -3.50 -1.14
C VAL A 165 -9.44 -3.56 0.21
N ILE A 166 -9.24 -4.67 0.91
CA ILE A 166 -9.82 -4.90 2.24
C ILE A 166 -8.72 -5.27 3.23
N MET A 167 -8.97 -5.03 4.51
CA MET A 167 -8.09 -5.43 5.61
C MET A 167 -8.56 -6.75 6.21
N CYS A 168 -7.66 -7.72 6.34
CA CYS A 168 -7.90 -8.88 7.19
C CYS A 168 -7.75 -8.49 8.66
N VAL A 169 -8.64 -8.95 9.50
CA VAL A 169 -8.60 -8.79 10.96
C VAL A 169 -8.39 -10.16 11.58
N LEU A 170 -7.17 -10.39 12.06
CA LEU A 170 -6.73 -11.64 12.70
C LEU A 170 -6.74 -11.50 14.22
N GLY A 171 -7.05 -12.57 14.94
CA GLY A 171 -6.83 -12.64 16.38
C GLY A 171 -5.33 -12.62 16.73
N ASN A 172 -4.96 -12.26 17.96
CA ASN A 172 -3.54 -12.10 18.36
C ASN A 172 -3.18 -12.77 19.68
N HIS A 173 -3.83 -13.88 20.02
CA HIS A 173 -3.55 -14.64 21.24
C HIS A 173 -3.68 -13.86 22.56
N ASP A 174 -4.40 -12.75 22.57
CA ASP A 174 -4.70 -12.00 23.78
C ASP A 174 -6.14 -12.25 24.28
N GLN A 175 -6.71 -11.30 25.00
CA GLN A 175 -8.07 -11.43 25.56
C GLN A 175 -9.16 -11.14 24.52
N SER A 176 -8.82 -10.73 23.32
CA SER A 176 -9.77 -10.36 22.28
C SER A 176 -9.73 -11.33 21.12
N GLY A 177 -10.90 -11.66 20.63
CA GLY A 177 -11.13 -12.40 19.40
C GLY A 177 -12.52 -12.07 18.88
N VAL A 178 -12.74 -12.21 17.59
CA VAL A 178 -14.01 -11.80 16.97
C VAL A 178 -15.18 -12.60 17.50
N ALA A 179 -15.02 -13.93 17.66
CA ALA A 179 -16.07 -14.81 18.16
C ALA A 179 -16.34 -14.65 19.67
N GLN A 180 -15.52 -13.90 20.40
CA GLN A 180 -15.72 -13.62 21.82
C GLN A 180 -16.57 -12.39 22.08
N LEU A 181 -16.78 -11.54 21.07
CA LEU A 181 -17.45 -10.26 21.24
C LEU A 181 -18.93 -10.45 21.61
N SER A 182 -19.39 -9.71 22.62
CA SER A 182 -20.82 -9.52 22.89
C SER A 182 -21.47 -8.68 21.79
N ASP A 183 -22.80 -8.59 21.79
CA ASP A 183 -23.53 -7.68 20.88
C ASP A 183 -23.04 -6.22 20.99
N TYR A 184 -22.74 -5.77 22.20
CA TYR A 184 -22.19 -4.45 22.43
C TYR A 184 -20.76 -4.33 21.88
N GLY A 185 -19.90 -5.31 22.16
CA GLY A 185 -18.55 -5.38 21.63
C GLY A 185 -18.52 -5.38 20.11
N CYS A 186 -19.37 -6.18 19.47
CA CYS A 186 -19.53 -6.20 18.01
C CYS A 186 -19.92 -4.84 17.45
N GLN A 187 -20.89 -4.14 18.05
CA GLN A 187 -21.31 -2.82 17.58
C GLN A 187 -20.22 -1.77 17.72
N MET A 188 -19.46 -1.79 18.81
CA MET A 188 -18.38 -0.84 19.04
C MET A 188 -17.19 -1.10 18.10
N PHE A 189 -16.79 -2.36 17.97
CA PHE A 189 -15.70 -2.75 17.08
C PHE A 189 -16.06 -2.50 15.59
N ALA A 190 -17.30 -2.79 15.19
CA ALA A 190 -17.78 -2.49 13.84
C ALA A 190 -17.72 -1.00 13.50
N LYS A 191 -18.02 -0.10 14.47
CA LYS A 191 -17.86 1.34 14.28
C LYS A 191 -16.40 1.75 14.09
N GLU A 192 -15.50 1.15 14.86
CA GLU A 192 -14.05 1.38 14.70
C GLU A 192 -13.58 0.95 13.32
N LEU A 193 -13.96 -0.27 12.89
CA LEU A 193 -13.63 -0.77 11.55
C LEU A 193 -14.22 0.08 10.43
N ALA A 194 -15.45 0.56 10.57
CA ALA A 194 -16.06 1.47 9.60
C ALA A 194 -15.27 2.79 9.51
N THR A 195 -14.92 3.38 10.65
CA THR A 195 -14.09 4.59 10.72
C THR A 195 -12.72 4.37 10.09
N PHE A 196 -12.11 3.22 10.32
CA PHE A 196 -10.84 2.82 9.69
C PHE A 196 -10.98 2.76 8.16
N CYS A 197 -12.00 2.07 7.65
CA CYS A 197 -12.25 1.96 6.21
C CYS A 197 -12.51 3.34 5.57
N GLU A 198 -13.26 4.20 6.23
CA GLU A 198 -13.51 5.57 5.76
C GLU A 198 -12.24 6.43 5.77
N THR A 199 -11.47 6.36 6.86
CA THR A 199 -10.23 7.16 7.02
C THR A 199 -9.21 6.83 5.94
N TYR A 200 -9.03 5.56 5.65
CA TYR A 200 -8.04 5.10 4.67
C TYR A 200 -8.62 4.80 3.29
N ASN A 201 -9.90 5.09 3.07
CA ASN A 201 -10.59 4.88 1.81
C ASN A 201 -10.30 3.48 1.25
N ILE A 202 -10.57 2.44 2.05
CA ILE A 202 -10.53 1.02 1.64
C ILE A 202 -11.94 0.44 1.58
N ASP A 203 -12.09 -0.71 0.93
CA ASP A 203 -13.43 -1.22 0.57
C ASP A 203 -14.09 -2.06 1.66
N GLY A 204 -13.37 -2.41 2.71
CA GLY A 204 -13.93 -3.19 3.82
C GLY A 204 -12.92 -4.00 4.59
N VAL A 205 -13.42 -5.01 5.30
CA VAL A 205 -12.63 -5.94 6.11
C VAL A 205 -13.07 -7.38 5.84
N CYS A 206 -12.19 -8.34 6.15
CA CYS A 206 -12.55 -9.74 6.37
C CYS A 206 -12.02 -10.19 7.73
N PHE A 207 -12.53 -11.28 8.25
CA PHE A 207 -12.11 -11.81 9.53
C PHE A 207 -11.45 -13.18 9.34
N ASP A 208 -10.33 -13.36 10.03
CA ASP A 208 -9.63 -14.62 10.20
C ASP A 208 -9.56 -14.93 11.71
N ASP A 209 -10.57 -15.60 12.22
CA ASP A 209 -10.77 -15.78 13.66
C ASP A 209 -10.18 -17.10 14.15
N GLU A 210 -8.86 -17.17 14.23
CA GLU A 210 -8.15 -18.38 14.61
C GLU A 210 -7.97 -18.55 16.12
N TYR A 211 -8.00 -17.48 16.91
CA TYR A 211 -7.50 -17.46 18.28
C TYR A 211 -8.53 -17.04 19.33
N SER A 212 -9.80 -16.98 18.96
CA SER A 212 -10.88 -16.68 19.92
C SER A 212 -10.96 -17.74 21.02
N ASN A 213 -11.19 -17.28 22.23
CA ASN A 213 -11.33 -18.10 23.44
C ASN A 213 -12.73 -17.95 24.05
N ALA A 214 -12.95 -18.57 25.21
CA ALA A 214 -14.19 -18.36 25.97
C ALA A 214 -14.27 -16.87 26.42
N PRO A 215 -15.42 -16.20 26.24
CA PRO A 215 -15.56 -14.80 26.59
C PRO A 215 -15.51 -14.59 28.11
N ASP A 216 -14.97 -13.46 28.56
CA ASP A 216 -15.09 -12.96 29.90
C ASP A 216 -16.44 -12.28 30.09
N LEU A 217 -17.42 -13.02 30.60
CA LEU A 217 -18.79 -12.53 30.82
C LEU A 217 -18.91 -11.38 31.84
N SER A 218 -17.85 -11.03 32.55
CA SER A 218 -17.81 -9.84 33.42
C SER A 218 -17.46 -8.57 32.68
N ASN A 219 -16.93 -8.69 31.47
CA ASN A 219 -16.57 -7.57 30.61
C ASN A 219 -17.70 -7.31 29.59
N PRO A 220 -18.23 -6.07 29.49
CA PRO A 220 -19.36 -5.79 28.61
C PRO A 220 -19.03 -5.95 27.11
N TYR A 221 -17.77 -5.99 26.73
CA TYR A 221 -17.36 -6.17 25.33
C TYR A 221 -17.28 -7.63 24.88
N TYR A 222 -17.24 -8.60 25.83
CA TYR A 222 -17.08 -10.02 25.53
C TYR A 222 -18.22 -10.88 26.04
#